data_a7ea7a7a27bf72d01c571294605cc12a
#
_entry.id   a7ea7a7a27bf72d01c571294605cc12a
#
_cell.length_a   1.000
_cell.length_b   1.000
_cell.length_c   1.000
_cell.angle_alpha   90.00
_cell.angle_beta   90.00
_cell.angle_gamma   90.00
#
_symmetry.space_group_name_H-M   'P 1'
#
loop_
_entity.id
_entity.type
_entity.pdbx_description
1 polymer ?
#
loop_
_entity_poly.entity_id
_entity_poly.type
_entity_poly.pdbx_seq_one_letter_code
_entity_poly.pdbx_strand_id
1 'polypeptide(L)'
;MTTENMRTITVPLTLINLQDNGFHLLVEIVVFGEKLFAVLDTGASRSVFDKGLMEKHIQELTISDDTQAATIFSAATTLQGFIPKLKIGSLILKQYHAVALDLQSVTDTYLLLGHPSISAIIGGDILTEFNAKIDYQKRVLRLYK
;
A
#
# COMPACT_ATOMS: atom_id res chain seq x y z
N MET A 1 -23.15 5.73 11.41
CA MET A 1 -22.22 5.83 12.54
C MET A 1 -21.76 7.28 12.69
N THR A 2 -21.83 7.83 13.87
CA THR A 2 -21.32 9.17 14.13
C THR A 2 -19.80 9.13 14.33
N THR A 3 -19.13 10.27 14.13
CA THR A 3 -17.67 10.37 14.34
C THR A 3 -17.29 10.08 15.81
N GLU A 4 -18.21 10.25 16.75
CA GLU A 4 -17.98 9.97 18.17
C GLU A 4 -17.69 8.49 18.45
N ASN A 5 -18.19 7.60 17.61
CA ASN A 5 -17.99 6.16 17.75
C ASN A 5 -16.84 5.63 16.88
N MET A 6 -16.14 6.51 16.16
CA MET A 6 -15.01 6.13 15.31
C MET A 6 -13.72 6.11 16.12
N ARG A 7 -12.98 5.03 15.95
CA ARG A 7 -11.64 4.92 16.50
C ARG A 7 -10.65 5.60 15.57
N THR A 8 -9.77 6.43 16.13
CA THR A 8 -8.66 7.03 15.39
C THR A 8 -7.46 6.11 15.45
N ILE A 9 -6.89 5.83 14.31
CA ILE A 9 -5.69 5.04 14.17
C ILE A 9 -4.60 5.96 13.65
N THR A 10 -3.51 6.11 14.40
CA THR A 10 -2.39 6.96 14.02
C THR A 10 -1.20 6.08 13.65
N VAL A 11 -0.70 6.27 12.43
CA VAL A 11 0.38 5.45 11.88
C VAL A 11 1.53 6.36 11.51
N PRO A 12 2.75 6.09 12.00
CA PRO A 12 3.90 6.91 11.61
C PRO A 12 4.25 6.74 10.14
N LEU A 13 4.70 7.84 9.52
CA LEU A 13 5.13 7.86 8.14
C LEU A 13 6.62 8.19 8.07
N THR A 14 7.29 7.66 7.06
CA THR A 14 8.67 7.99 6.75
C THR A 14 8.69 8.82 5.48
N LEU A 15 9.24 10.04 5.57
CA LEU A 15 9.44 10.88 4.40
C LEU A 15 10.79 10.52 3.80
N ILE A 16 10.79 10.16 2.52
CA ILE A 16 12.03 9.90 1.79
C ILE A 16 12.23 10.96 0.72
N ASN A 17 13.48 11.32 0.51
CA ASN A 17 13.88 12.26 -0.53
C ASN A 17 14.42 11.47 -1.72
N LEU A 18 13.73 11.58 -2.85
CA LEU A 18 14.14 10.96 -4.11
C LEU A 18 15.00 11.90 -4.95
N GLN A 19 15.68 12.84 -4.30
CA GLN A 19 16.54 13.84 -4.94
C GLN A 19 15.73 14.68 -5.93
N ASP A 20 16.10 14.67 -7.21
CA ASP A 20 15.43 15.49 -8.22
C ASP A 20 13.99 15.04 -8.49
N ASN A 21 13.58 13.88 -7.98
CA ASN A 21 12.22 13.35 -8.18
C ASN A 21 11.26 13.72 -7.03
N GLY A 22 11.71 14.52 -6.07
CA GLY A 22 10.87 15.01 -4.99
C GLY A 22 10.82 14.08 -3.79
N PHE A 23 9.69 14.13 -3.08
CA PHE A 23 9.53 13.43 -1.81
C PHE A 23 8.38 12.41 -1.89
N HIS A 24 8.58 11.26 -1.27
CA HIS A 24 7.52 10.27 -1.09
C HIS A 24 7.34 9.95 0.39
N LEU A 25 6.14 9.52 0.75
CA LEU A 25 5.83 9.03 2.09
C LEU A 25 5.73 7.50 2.05
N LEU A 26 6.40 6.87 3.00
CA LEU A 26 6.31 5.43 3.21
C LEU A 26 5.52 5.14 4.47
N VAL A 27 4.70 4.10 4.41
CA VAL A 27 3.97 3.58 5.57
C VAL A 27 4.36 2.12 5.78
N GLU A 28 4.58 1.73 7.03
CA GLU A 28 4.83 0.34 7.38
C GLU A 28 3.51 -0.41 7.42
N ILE A 29 3.48 -1.56 6.77
CA ILE A 29 2.33 -2.48 6.79
C ILE A 29 2.81 -3.84 7.27
N VAL A 30 1.87 -4.66 7.74
CA VAL A 30 2.16 -6.05 8.09
C VAL A 30 1.26 -6.94 7.26
N VAL A 31 1.87 -7.78 6.44
CA VAL A 31 1.18 -8.81 5.64
C VAL A 31 1.95 -10.11 5.76
N PHE A 32 1.23 -11.22 5.82
CA PHE A 32 1.85 -12.55 5.97
C PHE A 32 2.80 -12.63 7.17
N GLY A 33 2.52 -11.85 8.23
CA GLY A 33 3.36 -11.78 9.41
C GLY A 33 4.66 -10.99 9.27
N GLU A 34 4.89 -10.36 8.12
CA GLU A 34 6.11 -9.60 7.84
C GLU A 34 5.84 -8.10 7.84
N LYS A 35 6.76 -7.34 8.43
CA LYS A 35 6.75 -5.88 8.37
C LYS A 35 7.37 -5.43 7.07
N LEU A 36 6.62 -4.69 6.28
CA LEU A 36 7.02 -4.27 4.95
C LEU A 36 6.70 -2.78 4.77
N PHE A 37 7.35 -2.14 3.79
CA PHE A 37 7.06 -0.76 3.46
C PHE A 37 6.17 -0.67 2.23
N ALA A 38 5.21 0.25 2.29
CA ALA A 38 4.37 0.63 1.17
C ALA A 38 4.55 2.11 0.86
N VAL A 39 4.43 2.48 -0.39
CA VAL A 39 4.33 3.89 -0.78
C VAL A 39 2.91 4.35 -0.49
N LEU A 40 2.78 5.48 0.18
CA LEU A 40 1.49 6.14 0.35
C LEU A 40 1.27 7.05 -0.85
N ASP A 41 0.32 6.70 -1.71
CA ASP A 41 0.14 7.38 -3.00
C ASP A 41 -1.32 7.74 -3.23
N THR A 42 -1.65 9.01 -2.96
CA THR A 42 -3.01 9.51 -3.14
C THR A 42 -3.42 9.58 -4.61
N GLY A 43 -2.45 9.57 -5.52
CA GLY A 43 -2.70 9.55 -6.97
C GLY A 43 -3.01 8.16 -7.52
N ALA A 44 -2.76 7.11 -6.75
CA ALA A 44 -3.12 5.76 -7.15
C ALA A 44 -4.57 5.48 -6.78
N SER A 45 -5.40 5.12 -7.74
CA SER A 45 -6.81 4.83 -7.50
C SER A 45 -6.99 3.54 -6.68
N ARG A 46 -6.08 2.61 -6.86
CA ARG A 46 -6.15 1.27 -6.29
C ARG A 46 -4.85 0.92 -5.58
N SER A 47 -4.97 0.37 -4.36
CA SER A 47 -3.83 -0.21 -3.66
C SER A 47 -3.39 -1.49 -4.35
N VAL A 48 -2.08 -1.67 -4.48
CA VAL A 48 -1.51 -2.86 -5.12
C VAL A 48 -0.38 -3.42 -4.28
N PHE A 49 -0.15 -4.73 -4.44
CA PHE A 49 0.87 -5.46 -3.71
C PHE A 49 1.82 -6.12 -4.69
N ASP A 50 3.09 -6.28 -4.30
CA ASP A 50 4.07 -6.85 -5.19
C ASP A 50 3.70 -8.30 -5.56
N LYS A 51 3.75 -8.59 -6.86
CA LYS A 51 3.40 -9.89 -7.40
C LYS A 51 4.24 -11.01 -6.79
N GLY A 52 5.56 -10.81 -6.67
CA GLY A 52 6.44 -11.81 -6.09
C GLY A 52 6.10 -12.13 -4.65
N LEU A 53 5.76 -11.11 -3.86
CA LEU A 53 5.32 -11.30 -2.48
C LEU A 53 4.03 -12.13 -2.42
N MET A 54 3.06 -11.79 -3.25
CA MET A 54 1.77 -12.50 -3.28
C MET A 54 1.96 -13.96 -3.72
N GLU A 55 2.74 -14.20 -4.76
CA GLU A 55 3.00 -15.55 -5.26
C GLU A 55 3.72 -16.44 -4.22
N LYS A 56 4.57 -15.84 -3.41
CA LYS A 56 5.30 -16.55 -2.36
C LYS A 56 4.37 -17.09 -1.27
N HIS A 57 3.27 -16.41 -0.98
CA HIS A 57 2.40 -16.71 0.16
C HIS A 57 1.01 -17.20 -0.22
N ILE A 58 0.55 -16.96 -1.44
CA ILE A 58 -0.81 -17.30 -1.88
C ILE A 58 -0.72 -18.22 -3.09
N GLN A 59 -1.32 -19.41 -2.98
CA GLN A 59 -1.33 -20.39 -4.07
C GLN A 59 -2.44 -20.13 -5.07
N GLU A 60 -3.55 -19.51 -4.65
CA GLU A 60 -4.74 -19.35 -5.46
C GLU A 60 -4.86 -17.92 -6.00
N LEU A 61 -3.86 -17.48 -6.77
CA LEU A 61 -3.92 -16.20 -7.47
C LEU A 61 -4.59 -16.42 -8.82
N THR A 62 -5.49 -15.50 -9.18
CA THR A 62 -6.18 -15.50 -10.47
C THR A 62 -5.86 -14.23 -11.22
N ILE A 63 -6.11 -14.23 -12.54
CA ILE A 63 -5.92 -13.03 -13.34
C ILE A 63 -6.97 -12.01 -12.94
N SER A 64 -6.50 -10.78 -12.67
CA SER A 64 -7.37 -9.66 -12.35
C SER A 64 -7.80 -8.96 -13.63
N ASP A 65 -9.04 -8.50 -13.67
CA ASP A 65 -9.55 -7.63 -14.73
C ASP A 65 -9.59 -6.15 -14.30
N ASP A 66 -8.83 -5.79 -13.24
CA ASP A 66 -8.77 -4.42 -12.75
C ASP A 66 -8.00 -3.55 -13.74
N THR A 67 -8.75 -2.90 -14.64
CA THR A 67 -8.18 -2.07 -15.70
C THR A 67 -7.51 -0.81 -15.16
N GLN A 68 -7.92 -0.31 -13.99
CA GLN A 68 -7.30 0.89 -13.41
C GLN A 68 -5.89 0.62 -12.94
N ALA A 69 -5.65 -0.51 -12.28
CA ALA A 69 -4.31 -0.90 -11.88
C ALA A 69 -3.41 -1.10 -13.09
N ALA A 70 -3.89 -1.81 -14.11
CA ALA A 70 -3.14 -2.06 -15.33
C ALA A 70 -2.82 -0.75 -16.08
N THR A 71 -3.74 0.20 -16.10
CA THR A 71 -3.55 1.47 -16.80
C THR A 71 -2.47 2.33 -16.14
N ILE A 72 -2.43 2.34 -14.81
CA ILE A 72 -1.50 3.20 -14.06
C ILE A 72 -0.08 2.68 -14.14
N PHE A 73 0.12 1.37 -14.05
CA PHE A 73 1.46 0.81 -13.85
C PHE A 73 2.07 0.16 -15.07
N SER A 74 1.30 -0.40 -15.94
CA SER A 74 1.78 -0.92 -17.24
C SER A 74 0.70 -1.76 -17.90
N ALA A 75 1.02 -2.31 -19.08
CA ALA A 75 0.20 -3.31 -19.76
C ALA A 75 0.42 -4.73 -19.21
N ALA A 76 1.18 -4.88 -18.13
CA ALA A 76 1.45 -6.18 -17.53
C ALA A 76 0.19 -6.78 -16.91
N THR A 77 0.12 -8.12 -16.94
CA THR A 77 -0.98 -8.87 -16.34
C THR A 77 -1.02 -8.60 -14.83
N THR A 78 -2.19 -8.23 -14.32
CA THR A 78 -2.42 -8.11 -12.90
C THR A 78 -3.02 -9.40 -12.37
N LEU A 79 -2.68 -9.73 -11.13
CA LEU A 79 -3.24 -10.87 -10.43
C LEU A 79 -4.08 -10.38 -9.26
N GLN A 80 -4.92 -11.25 -8.73
CA GLN A 80 -5.73 -10.95 -7.55
C GLN A 80 -5.78 -12.16 -6.64
N GLY A 81 -5.97 -11.89 -5.36
CA GLY A 81 -6.09 -12.92 -4.35
C GLY A 81 -6.46 -12.30 -3.01
N PHE A 82 -6.65 -13.13 -2.00
CA PHE A 82 -7.02 -12.66 -0.68
C PHE A 82 -5.83 -12.73 0.27
N ILE A 83 -5.50 -11.59 0.87
CA ILE A 83 -4.54 -11.52 1.97
C ILE A 83 -5.32 -11.82 3.25
N PRO A 84 -4.93 -12.86 4.02
CA PRO A 84 -5.69 -13.21 5.23
C PRO A 84 -5.78 -12.06 6.24
N LYS A 85 -4.70 -11.31 6.40
CA LYS A 85 -4.66 -10.18 7.33
C LYS A 85 -3.71 -9.12 6.82
N LEU A 86 -4.24 -7.93 6.58
CA LEU A 86 -3.47 -6.73 6.27
C LEU A 86 -3.58 -5.80 7.47
N LYS A 87 -2.43 -5.40 8.03
CA LYS A 87 -2.39 -4.46 9.16
C LYS A 87 -1.71 -3.17 8.74
N ILE A 88 -2.34 -2.06 9.07
CA ILE A 88 -1.79 -0.71 8.93
C ILE A 88 -1.94 -0.06 10.29
N GLY A 89 -0.84 -0.01 11.08
CA GLY A 89 -0.94 0.32 12.49
C GLY A 89 -1.84 -0.66 13.21
N SER A 90 -2.81 -0.18 13.97
CA SER A 90 -3.79 -1.03 14.65
C SER A 90 -5.02 -1.35 13.78
N LEU A 91 -5.08 -0.82 12.57
CA LEU A 91 -6.12 -1.20 11.61
C LEU A 91 -5.84 -2.61 11.09
N ILE A 92 -6.81 -3.50 11.21
CA ILE A 92 -6.71 -4.88 10.74
C ILE A 92 -7.82 -5.13 9.72
N LEU A 93 -7.42 -5.51 8.50
CA LEU A 93 -8.34 -5.89 7.44
C LEU A 93 -8.20 -7.39 7.19
N LYS A 94 -9.25 -8.15 7.48
CA LYS A 94 -9.24 -9.60 7.29
C LYS A 94 -9.77 -9.96 5.92
N GLN A 95 -9.19 -11.01 5.32
CA GLN A 95 -9.59 -11.48 4.00
C GLN A 95 -9.65 -10.33 2.99
N TYR A 96 -8.56 -9.56 2.96
CA TYR A 96 -8.48 -8.38 2.09
C TYR A 96 -8.28 -8.81 0.65
N HIS A 97 -9.18 -8.36 -0.24
CA HIS A 97 -9.07 -8.63 -1.68
C HIS A 97 -7.99 -7.73 -2.27
N ALA A 98 -6.87 -8.31 -2.63
CA ALA A 98 -5.70 -7.60 -3.09
C ALA A 98 -5.45 -7.79 -4.58
N VAL A 99 -5.01 -6.71 -5.23
CA VAL A 99 -4.52 -6.73 -6.60
C VAL A 99 -3.00 -6.75 -6.53
N ALA A 100 -2.38 -7.61 -7.33
CA ALA A 100 -0.93 -7.78 -7.37
C ALA A 100 -0.37 -7.30 -8.71
N LEU A 101 0.73 -6.57 -8.63
CA LEU A 101 1.51 -6.11 -9.76
C LEU A 101 2.99 -6.36 -9.49
N ASP A 102 3.78 -6.47 -10.55
CA ASP A 102 5.23 -6.52 -10.41
C ASP A 102 5.74 -5.12 -10.09
N LEU A 103 6.20 -4.93 -8.84
CA LEU A 103 6.75 -3.66 -8.38
C LEU A 103 8.28 -3.63 -8.40
N GLN A 104 8.93 -4.55 -9.09
CA GLN A 104 10.39 -4.67 -9.07
C GLN A 104 11.08 -3.39 -9.53
N SER A 105 10.57 -2.76 -10.58
CA SER A 105 11.17 -1.52 -11.10
C SER A 105 11.08 -0.36 -10.09
N VAL A 106 9.98 -0.30 -9.33
CA VAL A 106 9.81 0.70 -8.26
C VAL A 106 10.80 0.44 -7.14
N THR A 107 10.88 -0.80 -6.67
CA THR A 107 11.82 -1.22 -5.63
C THR A 107 13.26 -0.95 -6.06
N ASP A 108 13.62 -1.27 -7.30
CA ASP A 108 14.98 -1.04 -7.80
C ASP A 108 15.36 0.44 -7.75
N THR A 109 14.44 1.31 -8.13
CA THR A 109 14.67 2.77 -8.06
C THR A 109 14.91 3.21 -6.62
N TYR A 110 14.12 2.73 -5.68
CA TYR A 110 14.28 3.11 -4.27
C TYR A 110 15.59 2.58 -3.68
N LEU A 111 15.93 1.33 -3.95
CA LEU A 111 17.18 0.74 -3.49
C LEU A 111 18.39 1.47 -4.06
N LEU A 112 18.34 1.86 -5.34
CA LEU A 112 19.41 2.59 -5.99
C LEU A 112 19.68 3.94 -5.30
N LEU A 113 18.64 4.57 -4.75
CA LEU A 113 18.73 5.83 -4.04
C LEU A 113 18.99 5.66 -2.53
N GLY A 114 19.26 4.45 -2.07
CA GLY A 114 19.57 4.17 -0.67
C GLY A 114 18.35 4.04 0.24
N HIS A 115 17.16 3.83 -0.32
CA HIS A 115 15.92 3.69 0.44
C HIS A 115 15.50 2.23 0.56
N PRO A 116 14.57 1.90 1.49
CA PRO A 116 14.09 0.53 1.63
C PRO A 116 13.35 0.01 0.41
N SER A 117 13.27 -1.31 0.27
CA SER A 117 12.45 -1.94 -0.74
C SER A 117 10.97 -1.70 -0.47
N ILE A 118 10.19 -1.67 -1.54
CA ILE A 118 8.75 -1.41 -1.49
C ILE A 118 8.01 -2.67 -1.86
N SER A 119 7.02 -3.02 -1.06
CA SER A 119 6.23 -4.24 -1.28
C SER A 119 4.78 -3.96 -1.66
N ALA A 120 4.36 -2.71 -1.58
CA ALA A 120 2.99 -2.33 -1.87
C ALA A 120 2.87 -0.83 -2.15
N ILE A 121 1.74 -0.45 -2.70
CA ILE A 121 1.32 0.94 -2.83
C ILE A 121 -0.05 1.04 -2.18
N ILE A 122 -0.20 1.93 -1.21
CA ILE A 122 -1.49 2.19 -0.56
C ILE A 122 -2.11 3.41 -1.24
N GLY A 123 -3.23 3.20 -1.88
CA GLY A 123 -3.88 4.20 -2.72
C GLY A 123 -5.22 4.69 -2.22
N GLY A 124 -5.93 5.39 -3.09
CA GLY A 124 -7.15 6.09 -2.77
C GLY A 124 -8.30 5.21 -2.29
N ASP A 125 -8.32 3.94 -2.68
CA ASP A 125 -9.35 3.00 -2.23
C ASP A 125 -9.36 2.83 -0.71
N ILE A 126 -8.20 2.53 -0.13
CA ILE A 126 -8.06 2.38 1.34
C ILE A 126 -8.18 3.75 2.01
N LEU A 127 -7.52 4.76 1.46
CA LEU A 127 -7.51 6.10 2.07
C LEU A 127 -8.91 6.70 2.14
N THR A 128 -9.74 6.47 1.13
CA THR A 128 -11.12 6.96 1.12
C THR A 128 -11.99 6.19 2.10
N GLU A 129 -11.87 4.87 2.13
CA GLU A 129 -12.68 4.03 3.00
C GLU A 129 -12.50 4.41 4.47
N PHE A 130 -11.28 4.74 4.87
CA PHE A 130 -10.97 5.04 6.27
C PHE A 130 -10.79 6.54 6.53
N ASN A 131 -11.29 7.40 5.65
CA ASN A 131 -11.28 8.86 5.81
C ASN A 131 -9.92 9.41 6.19
N ALA A 132 -8.89 9.01 5.46
CA ALA A 132 -7.50 9.27 5.80
C ALA A 132 -7.17 10.76 5.88
N LYS A 133 -6.36 11.11 6.86
CA LYS A 133 -5.71 12.42 6.96
C LYS A 133 -4.21 12.21 6.97
N ILE A 134 -3.51 12.93 6.10
CA ILE A 134 -2.05 12.85 5.99
C ILE A 134 -1.49 14.15 6.55
N ASP A 135 -0.68 14.03 7.61
CA ASP A 135 -0.05 15.16 8.26
C ASP A 135 1.45 15.14 7.93
N TYR A 136 1.86 16.02 7.02
CA TYR A 136 3.26 16.12 6.61
C TYR A 136 4.15 16.70 7.71
N GLN A 137 3.60 17.55 8.55
CA GLN A 137 4.37 18.19 9.62
C GLN A 137 4.74 17.17 10.69
N LYS A 138 3.76 16.38 11.14
CA LYS A 138 3.96 15.37 12.19
C LYS A 138 4.41 14.02 11.63
N ARG A 139 4.37 13.85 10.32
CA ARG A 139 4.70 12.59 9.63
C ARG A 139 3.85 11.44 10.16
N VAL A 140 2.55 11.65 10.12
CA VAL A 140 1.59 10.60 10.52
C VAL A 140 0.45 10.50 9.52
N LEU A 141 -0.07 9.30 9.42
CA LEU A 141 -1.32 8.99 8.73
C LEU A 141 -2.37 8.70 9.80
N ARG A 142 -3.51 9.36 9.71
CA ARG A 142 -4.65 9.06 10.58
C ARG A 142 -5.73 8.40 9.78
N LEU A 143 -6.20 7.26 10.28
CA LEU A 143 -7.30 6.50 9.71
C LEU A 143 -8.42 6.44 10.75
N TYR A 144 -9.66 6.39 10.28
CA TYR A 144 -10.84 6.42 11.15
C TYR A 144 -11.71 5.20 10.86
N LYS A 145 -11.93 4.39 11.90
CA LYS A 145 -12.74 3.18 11.77
C LYS A 145 -13.76 3.05 12.89
#